data_8b62a830b850fbafecf062153b407465
#
_entry.id   8b62a830b850fbafecf062153b407465
#
_cell.length_a   1.000
_cell.length_b   1.000
_cell.length_c   1.000
_cell.angle_alpha   90.00
_cell.angle_beta   90.00
_cell.angle_gamma   90.00
#
_symmetry.space_group_name_H-M   'P 1'
#
loop_
_entity.id
_entity.type
_entity.pdbx_description
1 polymer ?
#
loop_
_entity_poly.entity_id
_entity_poly.type
_entity_poly.pdbx_seq_one_letter_code
_entity_poly.pdbx_strand_id
1 'polypeptide(L)'
;MVNVAAEDDCADPPPSMARPSLLREPPVTERGLRTRAALVAAARKVFERLGYLDARLIDITRAANCSAGTFYTYFSSKEDIFAAVLEVAQEDMLHPGMSHVAAEDDPGAVIEASNRAYLTAYKRNGKLMGLLEQVANIDPEFRELRTSRSNAFVRRNARSIAKLQAKGQADPDLDPLLTSRALSGMMSRVAFGHFVTREDRDDTPVTTDEDLVQIVTKLWVNALRIPSPDHRDRPAVQDQ
;
A
#
# COMPACT_ATOMS: atom_id res chain seq x y z
N MET A 1 -1.34 33.41 23.98
CA MET A 1 -2.14 32.83 22.89
C MET A 1 -1.20 32.62 21.70
N VAL A 2 -0.58 31.50 21.60
CA VAL A 2 0.24 31.12 20.45
C VAL A 2 -0.55 30.06 19.71
N ASN A 3 -0.98 30.42 18.52
CA ASN A 3 -1.74 29.62 17.59
C ASN A 3 -0.77 28.57 17.02
N VAL A 4 -0.78 27.35 17.57
CA VAL A 4 -0.09 26.20 16.94
C VAL A 4 -0.99 25.76 15.80
N ALA A 5 -0.75 26.37 14.64
CA ALA A 5 -1.24 25.84 13.37
C ALA A 5 -0.79 24.37 13.28
N ALA A 6 -1.73 23.49 13.01
CA ALA A 6 -1.45 22.12 12.61
C ALA A 6 -0.50 22.21 11.40
N GLU A 7 0.79 21.96 11.62
CA GLU A 7 1.73 21.72 10.53
C GLU A 7 1.26 20.47 9.81
N ASP A 8 0.69 20.71 8.66
CA ASP A 8 0.32 19.73 7.66
C ASP A 8 1.51 18.75 7.51
N ASP A 9 1.28 17.49 7.81
CA ASP A 9 2.26 16.40 7.72
C ASP A 9 2.54 16.15 6.22
N CYS A 10 3.25 17.11 5.60
CA CYS A 10 3.71 17.06 4.23
C CYS A 10 4.80 15.99 4.15
N ALA A 11 4.39 14.73 4.39
CA ALA A 11 5.21 13.58 4.09
C ALA A 11 5.56 13.66 2.60
N ASP A 12 6.84 13.55 2.26
CA ASP A 12 7.28 13.42 0.88
C ASP A 12 6.34 12.44 0.18
N PRO A 13 5.70 12.83 -0.92
CA PRO A 13 4.82 11.93 -1.63
C PRO A 13 5.62 10.67 -1.97
N PRO A 14 5.02 9.48 -1.86
CA PRO A 14 5.71 8.27 -2.22
C PRO A 14 6.20 8.39 -3.67
N PRO A 15 7.35 7.81 -4.00
CA PRO A 15 7.89 7.89 -5.34
C PRO A 15 6.87 7.34 -6.33
N SER A 16 6.61 8.11 -7.38
CA SER A 16 5.71 7.70 -8.46
C SER A 16 6.18 6.38 -9.06
N MET A 17 5.24 5.48 -9.37
CA MET A 17 5.51 4.26 -10.14
C MET A 17 5.69 4.58 -11.63
N ALA A 18 5.39 5.80 -12.04
CA ALA A 18 5.64 6.27 -13.37
C ALA A 18 7.14 6.48 -13.57
N ARG A 19 7.67 5.92 -14.66
CA ARG A 19 9.06 6.16 -15.06
C ARG A 19 9.18 7.60 -15.58
N PRO A 20 9.91 8.50 -14.91
CA PRO A 20 10.06 9.87 -15.41
C PRO A 20 10.61 9.92 -16.84
N SER A 21 11.45 8.93 -17.22
CA SER A 21 12.05 8.81 -18.54
C SER A 21 11.10 8.32 -19.65
N LEU A 22 9.96 7.74 -19.29
CA LEU A 22 8.97 7.17 -20.23
C LEU A 22 7.64 7.92 -20.20
N LEU A 23 7.41 8.80 -19.23
CA LEU A 23 6.18 9.58 -19.17
C LEU A 23 6.17 10.58 -20.31
N ARG A 24 5.29 10.33 -21.27
CA ARG A 24 4.80 11.42 -22.11
C ARG A 24 4.02 12.38 -21.21
N GLU A 25 4.17 13.68 -21.46
CA GLU A 25 3.41 14.71 -20.73
C GLU A 25 1.93 14.30 -20.67
N PRO A 26 1.29 14.39 -19.48
CA PRO A 26 -0.13 14.07 -19.37
C PRO A 26 -0.93 14.91 -20.36
N PRO A 27 -1.94 14.34 -21.02
CA PRO A 27 -2.76 15.11 -21.93
C PRO A 27 -3.44 16.26 -21.20
N VAL A 28 -3.36 17.46 -21.76
CA VAL A 28 -3.94 18.69 -21.17
C VAL A 28 -5.45 18.82 -21.44
N THR A 29 -6.05 18.01 -22.32
CA THR A 29 -7.45 18.08 -22.65
C THR A 29 -8.26 17.03 -21.89
N GLU A 30 -9.47 17.36 -21.46
CA GLU A 30 -10.36 16.39 -20.79
C GLU A 30 -10.61 15.11 -21.64
N ARG A 31 -10.73 15.25 -22.96
CA ARG A 31 -10.88 14.10 -23.85
C ARG A 31 -9.65 13.22 -23.81
N GLY A 32 -8.47 13.82 -23.82
CA GLY A 32 -7.18 13.11 -23.72
C GLY A 32 -7.03 12.37 -22.38
N LEU A 33 -7.36 13.04 -21.29
CA LEU A 33 -7.34 12.44 -19.95
C LEU A 33 -8.29 11.23 -19.87
N ARG A 34 -9.52 11.35 -20.38
CA ARG A 34 -10.49 10.24 -20.42
C ARG A 34 -9.98 9.06 -21.28
N THR A 35 -9.37 9.35 -22.42
CA THR A 35 -8.81 8.31 -23.30
C THR A 35 -7.65 7.58 -22.63
N ARG A 36 -6.74 8.32 -21.99
CA ARG A 36 -5.62 7.74 -21.24
C ARG A 36 -6.12 6.86 -20.09
N ALA A 37 -7.09 7.34 -19.32
CA ALA A 37 -7.67 6.58 -18.22
C ALA A 37 -8.38 5.29 -18.71
N ALA A 38 -9.09 5.36 -19.84
CA ALA A 38 -9.72 4.18 -20.46
C ALA A 38 -8.68 3.14 -20.89
N LEU A 39 -7.54 3.58 -21.47
CA LEU A 39 -6.42 2.70 -21.81
C LEU A 39 -5.83 2.01 -20.57
N VAL A 40 -5.58 2.76 -19.49
CA VAL A 40 -5.07 2.21 -18.21
C VAL A 40 -6.05 1.19 -17.63
N ALA A 41 -7.34 1.51 -17.60
CA ALA A 41 -8.37 0.59 -17.10
C ALA A 41 -8.49 -0.69 -17.95
N ALA A 42 -8.36 -0.57 -19.27
CA ALA A 42 -8.36 -1.72 -20.20
C ALA A 42 -7.10 -2.57 -20.00
N ALA A 43 -5.93 -1.94 -19.88
CA ALA A 43 -4.65 -2.61 -19.64
C ALA A 43 -4.68 -3.39 -18.32
N ARG A 44 -5.20 -2.79 -17.23
CA ARG A 44 -5.41 -3.48 -15.96
C ARG A 44 -6.16 -4.80 -16.14
N LYS A 45 -7.32 -4.77 -16.82
CA LYS A 45 -8.14 -5.96 -17.08
C LYS A 45 -7.38 -7.02 -17.89
N VAL A 46 -6.61 -6.59 -18.88
CA VAL A 46 -5.81 -7.49 -19.73
C VAL A 46 -4.69 -8.14 -18.92
N PHE A 47 -3.93 -7.36 -18.16
CA PHE A 47 -2.86 -7.87 -17.31
C PHE A 47 -3.40 -8.81 -16.22
N GLU A 48 -4.49 -8.48 -15.56
CA GLU A 48 -5.11 -9.34 -14.54
C GLU A 48 -5.67 -10.66 -15.10
N ARG A 49 -6.00 -10.70 -16.40
CA ARG A 49 -6.52 -11.89 -17.07
C ARG A 49 -5.45 -12.76 -17.69
N LEU A 50 -4.49 -12.17 -18.40
CA LEU A 50 -3.50 -12.89 -19.21
C LEU A 50 -2.13 -12.99 -18.51
N GLY A 51 -1.90 -12.21 -17.46
CA GLY A 51 -0.57 -12.00 -16.90
C GLY A 51 0.23 -10.95 -17.70
N TYR A 52 1.39 -10.57 -17.16
CA TYR A 52 2.23 -9.55 -17.81
C TYR A 52 2.91 -10.08 -19.07
N LEU A 53 3.45 -11.31 -19.03
CA LEU A 53 4.25 -11.86 -20.14
C LEU A 53 3.40 -12.07 -21.39
N ASP A 54 2.22 -12.66 -21.26
CA ASP A 54 1.36 -13.03 -22.38
C ASP A 54 0.51 -11.89 -22.90
N ALA A 55 0.33 -10.81 -22.12
CA ALA A 55 -0.41 -9.63 -22.54
C ALA A 55 0.30 -8.91 -23.71
N ARG A 56 -0.44 -8.65 -24.79
CA ARG A 56 0.04 -7.96 -25.98
C ARG A 56 -0.66 -6.60 -26.13
N LEU A 57 -0.01 -5.66 -26.79
CA LEU A 57 -0.59 -4.33 -27.07
C LEU A 57 -1.93 -4.42 -27.81
N ILE A 58 -2.05 -5.37 -28.71
CA ILE A 58 -3.32 -5.58 -29.47
C ILE A 58 -4.47 -5.99 -28.56
N ASP A 59 -4.21 -6.71 -27.48
CA ASP A 59 -5.23 -7.10 -26.52
C ASP A 59 -5.71 -5.89 -25.72
N ILE A 60 -4.79 -5.00 -25.37
CA ILE A 60 -5.08 -3.74 -24.65
C ILE A 60 -5.87 -2.78 -25.54
N THR A 61 -5.43 -2.57 -26.77
CA THR A 61 -6.12 -1.65 -27.72
C THR A 61 -7.52 -2.16 -28.08
N ARG A 62 -7.68 -3.47 -28.23
CA ARG A 62 -8.98 -4.10 -28.44
C ARG A 62 -9.89 -3.92 -27.22
N ALA A 63 -9.37 -4.14 -26.02
CA ALA A 63 -10.12 -3.95 -24.78
C ALA A 63 -10.51 -2.49 -24.51
N ALA A 64 -9.68 -1.54 -24.97
CA ALA A 64 -9.93 -0.11 -24.90
C ALA A 64 -10.78 0.45 -26.06
N ASN A 65 -11.12 -0.40 -27.04
CA ASN A 65 -11.81 -0.01 -28.28
C ASN A 65 -11.13 1.15 -29.00
N CYS A 66 -9.82 1.08 -29.17
CA CYS A 66 -9.03 2.11 -29.85
C CYS A 66 -8.00 1.51 -30.82
N SER A 67 -7.45 2.36 -31.69
CA SER A 67 -6.39 1.97 -32.61
C SER A 67 -5.01 1.89 -31.93
N ALA A 68 -4.07 1.17 -32.53
CA ALA A 68 -2.68 1.18 -32.10
C ALA A 68 -2.07 2.59 -32.13
N GLY A 69 -2.41 3.41 -33.13
CA GLY A 69 -2.00 4.81 -33.20
C GLY A 69 -2.44 5.62 -32.00
N THR A 70 -3.70 5.40 -31.54
CA THR A 70 -4.20 6.03 -30.32
C THR A 70 -3.41 5.59 -29.10
N PHE A 71 -3.08 4.29 -28.98
CA PHE A 71 -2.23 3.81 -27.88
C PHE A 71 -0.89 4.56 -27.86
N TYR A 72 -0.20 4.60 -28.98
CA TYR A 72 1.12 5.25 -29.06
C TYR A 72 1.10 6.77 -28.87
N THR A 73 -0.07 7.39 -28.91
CA THR A 73 -0.22 8.80 -28.49
C THR A 73 0.01 8.97 -26.98
N TYR A 74 -0.35 7.98 -26.17
CA TYR A 74 -0.32 8.09 -24.70
C TYR A 74 0.77 7.25 -24.03
N PHE A 75 1.16 6.13 -24.63
CA PHE A 75 2.13 5.20 -24.05
C PHE A 75 3.13 4.74 -25.11
N SER A 76 4.39 4.64 -24.74
CA SER A 76 5.47 4.23 -25.63
C SER A 76 5.60 2.71 -25.73
N SER A 77 5.24 1.97 -24.69
CA SER A 77 5.46 0.53 -24.57
C SER A 77 4.48 -0.14 -23.63
N LYS A 78 4.59 -1.48 -23.52
CA LYS A 78 3.84 -2.28 -22.55
C LYS A 78 4.27 -1.97 -21.12
N GLU A 79 5.55 -1.72 -20.92
CA GLU A 79 6.16 -1.35 -19.64
C GLU A 79 5.59 -0.03 -19.14
N ASP A 80 5.48 0.96 -20.05
CA ASP A 80 4.97 2.30 -19.74
C ASP A 80 3.50 2.25 -19.28
N ILE A 81 2.62 1.56 -20.00
CA ILE A 81 1.22 1.44 -19.56
C ILE A 81 1.10 0.55 -18.30
N PHE A 82 1.96 -0.46 -18.12
CA PHE A 82 1.95 -1.26 -16.89
C PHE A 82 2.35 -0.42 -15.68
N ALA A 83 3.37 0.43 -15.80
CA ALA A 83 3.74 1.39 -14.76
C ALA A 83 2.55 2.31 -14.40
N ALA A 84 1.82 2.81 -15.40
CA ALA A 84 0.62 3.63 -15.16
C ALA A 84 -0.52 2.84 -14.46
N VAL A 85 -0.70 1.56 -14.76
CA VAL A 85 -1.65 0.68 -14.05
C VAL A 85 -1.24 0.51 -12.59
N LEU A 86 0.05 0.30 -12.33
CA LEU A 86 0.58 0.16 -10.98
C LEU A 86 0.47 1.47 -10.18
N GLU A 87 0.63 2.62 -10.83
CA GLU A 87 0.47 3.94 -10.19
C GLU A 87 -0.93 4.13 -9.62
N VAL A 88 -1.97 3.81 -10.41
CA VAL A 88 -3.37 3.88 -9.93
C VAL A 88 -3.62 2.92 -8.77
N ALA A 89 -3.07 1.70 -8.83
CA ALA A 89 -3.17 0.74 -7.73
C ALA A 89 -2.42 1.22 -6.48
N GLN A 90 -1.32 1.93 -6.68
CA GLN A 90 -0.54 2.51 -5.60
C GLN A 90 -1.30 3.60 -4.85
N GLU A 91 -1.94 4.52 -5.55
CA GLU A 91 -2.76 5.56 -4.92
C GLU A 91 -3.85 4.94 -4.05
N ASP A 92 -4.54 3.90 -4.55
CA ASP A 92 -5.53 3.16 -3.77
C ASP A 92 -4.94 2.50 -2.51
N MET A 93 -3.69 2.05 -2.55
CA MET A 93 -3.01 1.45 -1.40
C MET A 93 -2.40 2.45 -0.42
N LEU A 94 -2.09 3.65 -0.87
CA LEU A 94 -1.54 4.72 -0.02
C LEU A 94 -2.63 5.53 0.67
N HIS A 95 -3.76 5.67 0.00
CA HIS A 95 -4.93 6.40 0.49
C HIS A 95 -6.13 5.43 0.57
N PRO A 96 -6.06 4.40 1.44
CA PRO A 96 -7.06 3.34 1.45
C PRO A 96 -8.43 3.78 1.99
N GLY A 97 -8.69 5.09 2.07
CA GLY A 97 -9.95 5.62 2.56
C GLY A 97 -10.19 5.24 4.01
N MET A 98 -9.24 5.58 4.89
CA MET A 98 -9.44 5.39 6.33
C MET A 98 -10.68 6.14 6.75
N SER A 99 -11.69 5.43 7.23
CA SER A 99 -12.77 6.02 7.98
C SER A 99 -12.16 6.79 9.15
N HIS A 100 -12.63 8.01 9.37
CA HIS A 100 -12.16 8.88 10.44
C HIS A 100 -12.25 8.10 11.76
N VAL A 101 -11.10 7.71 12.31
CA VAL A 101 -11.05 7.09 13.63
C VAL A 101 -11.13 8.24 14.60
N ALA A 102 -12.30 8.43 15.21
CA ALA A 102 -12.60 9.55 16.11
C ALA A 102 -11.75 9.55 17.40
N ALA A 103 -10.91 8.54 17.60
CA ALA A 103 -10.09 8.39 18.79
C ALA A 103 -8.60 8.54 18.42
N GLU A 104 -8.16 9.76 18.11
CA GLU A 104 -6.72 10.08 18.09
C GLU A 104 -6.00 9.71 19.39
N ASP A 105 -6.76 9.42 20.46
CA ASP A 105 -6.26 9.07 21.78
C ASP A 105 -6.08 7.56 22.00
N ASP A 106 -6.54 6.68 21.08
CA ASP A 106 -6.32 5.24 21.14
C ASP A 106 -5.41 4.74 20.00
N PRO A 107 -4.10 4.61 20.27
CA PRO A 107 -3.16 4.10 19.28
C PRO A 107 -3.50 2.70 18.76
N GLY A 108 -4.12 1.84 19.58
CA GLY A 108 -4.53 0.50 19.19
C GLY A 108 -5.60 0.54 18.09
N ALA A 109 -6.63 1.37 18.27
CA ALA A 109 -7.69 1.56 17.28
C ALA A 109 -7.15 2.16 15.97
N VAL A 110 -6.20 3.11 16.04
CA VAL A 110 -5.55 3.69 14.84
C VAL A 110 -4.75 2.63 14.09
N ILE A 111 -4.00 1.78 14.79
CA ILE A 111 -3.24 0.67 14.19
C ILE A 111 -4.21 -0.32 13.53
N GLU A 112 -5.30 -0.70 14.19
CA GLU A 112 -6.30 -1.60 13.61
C GLU A 112 -6.90 -1.01 12.33
N ALA A 113 -7.37 0.23 12.36
CA ALA A 113 -7.93 0.89 11.20
C ALA A 113 -6.94 0.96 10.03
N SER A 114 -5.67 1.25 10.31
CA SER A 114 -4.60 1.28 9.31
C SER A 114 -4.34 -0.11 8.70
N ASN A 115 -4.28 -1.15 9.52
CA ASN A 115 -4.07 -2.52 9.07
C ASN A 115 -5.26 -3.02 8.23
N ARG A 116 -6.48 -2.75 8.66
CA ARG A 116 -7.72 -3.06 7.94
C ARG A 116 -7.76 -2.38 6.58
N ALA A 117 -7.45 -1.10 6.55
CA ALA A 117 -7.41 -0.31 5.33
C ALA A 117 -6.36 -0.85 4.34
N TYR A 118 -5.15 -1.18 4.83
CA TYR A 118 -4.09 -1.78 4.02
C TYR A 118 -4.50 -3.14 3.44
N LEU A 119 -5.02 -4.06 4.26
CA LEU A 119 -5.44 -5.40 3.81
C LEU A 119 -6.60 -5.33 2.82
N THR A 120 -7.54 -4.41 3.03
CA THR A 120 -8.66 -4.16 2.10
C THR A 120 -8.15 -3.68 0.74
N ALA A 121 -7.24 -2.72 0.73
CA ALA A 121 -6.63 -2.22 -0.50
C ALA A 121 -5.77 -3.29 -1.18
N TYR A 122 -5.04 -4.09 -0.40
CA TYR A 122 -4.25 -5.19 -0.93
C TYR A 122 -5.13 -6.25 -1.59
N LYS A 123 -6.25 -6.63 -0.97
CA LYS A 123 -7.24 -7.55 -1.56
C LYS A 123 -7.75 -7.08 -2.92
N ARG A 124 -8.09 -5.78 -3.04
CA ARG A 124 -8.53 -5.18 -4.32
C ARG A 124 -7.46 -5.23 -5.41
N ASN A 125 -6.19 -5.12 -5.03
CA ASN A 125 -5.06 -5.03 -5.94
C ASN A 125 -4.18 -6.30 -5.98
N GLY A 126 -4.60 -7.40 -5.32
CA GLY A 126 -3.77 -8.60 -5.15
C GLY A 126 -3.19 -9.17 -6.44
N LYS A 127 -3.99 -9.25 -7.52
CA LYS A 127 -3.49 -9.70 -8.82
C LYS A 127 -2.36 -8.82 -9.36
N LEU A 128 -2.51 -7.49 -9.27
CA LEU A 128 -1.47 -6.55 -9.70
C LEU A 128 -0.22 -6.64 -8.82
N MET A 129 -0.39 -6.86 -7.51
CA MET A 129 0.74 -7.05 -6.61
C MET A 129 1.51 -8.33 -6.95
N GLY A 130 0.81 -9.42 -7.29
CA GLY A 130 1.44 -10.63 -7.79
C GLY A 130 2.21 -10.42 -9.11
N LEU A 131 1.64 -9.67 -10.03
CA LEU A 131 2.31 -9.30 -11.29
C LEU A 131 3.52 -8.41 -11.07
N LEU A 132 3.44 -7.45 -10.15
CA LEU A 132 4.58 -6.60 -9.79
C LEU A 132 5.75 -7.43 -9.24
N GLU A 133 5.47 -8.42 -8.38
CA GLU A 133 6.51 -9.33 -7.87
C GLU A 133 7.17 -10.11 -9.01
N GLN A 134 6.39 -10.64 -9.95
CA GLN A 134 6.92 -11.36 -11.11
C GLN A 134 7.79 -10.46 -11.98
N VAL A 135 7.31 -9.27 -12.32
CA VAL A 135 8.03 -8.32 -13.19
C VAL A 135 9.29 -7.78 -12.50
N ALA A 136 9.23 -7.49 -11.21
CA ALA A 136 10.39 -7.02 -10.44
C ALA A 136 11.54 -8.05 -10.36
N ASN A 137 11.25 -9.33 -10.58
CA ASN A 137 12.29 -10.37 -10.64
C ASN A 137 13.06 -10.36 -11.95
N ILE A 138 12.48 -9.89 -13.05
CA ILE A 138 13.08 -9.88 -14.40
C ILE A 138 13.50 -8.50 -14.87
N ASP A 139 12.85 -7.43 -14.40
CA ASP A 139 13.11 -6.05 -14.79
C ASP A 139 13.68 -5.25 -13.61
N PRO A 140 14.94 -4.77 -13.71
CA PRO A 140 15.60 -4.02 -12.64
C PRO A 140 14.87 -2.72 -12.27
N GLU A 141 14.24 -2.02 -13.24
CA GLU A 141 13.56 -0.76 -12.96
C GLU A 141 12.29 -0.99 -12.14
N PHE A 142 11.52 -2.03 -12.43
CA PHE A 142 10.37 -2.40 -11.59
C PHE A 142 10.80 -2.90 -10.20
N ARG A 143 11.97 -3.53 -10.09
CA ARG A 143 12.56 -3.89 -8.80
C ARG A 143 12.89 -2.65 -7.97
N GLU A 144 13.51 -1.65 -8.59
CA GLU A 144 13.83 -0.39 -7.91
C GLU A 144 12.58 0.36 -7.49
N LEU A 145 11.57 0.47 -8.35
CA LEU A 145 10.26 1.06 -8.03
C LEU A 145 9.62 0.37 -6.83
N ARG A 146 9.55 -0.96 -6.82
CA ARG A 146 9.02 -1.75 -5.71
C ARG A 146 9.77 -1.45 -4.41
N THR A 147 11.10 -1.44 -4.46
CA THR A 147 11.96 -1.19 -3.30
C THR A 147 11.80 0.23 -2.76
N SER A 148 11.81 1.22 -3.63
CA SER A 148 11.64 2.62 -3.27
C SER A 148 10.29 2.86 -2.58
N ARG A 149 9.24 2.27 -3.11
CA ARG A 149 7.89 2.32 -2.55
C ARG A 149 7.79 1.66 -1.17
N SER A 150 8.34 0.45 -1.02
CA SER A 150 8.39 -0.24 0.27
C SER A 150 9.11 0.61 1.32
N ASN A 151 10.23 1.22 0.94
CA ASN A 151 10.98 2.10 1.83
C ASN A 151 10.22 3.37 2.22
N ALA A 152 9.43 3.96 1.32
CA ALA A 152 8.58 5.12 1.64
C ALA A 152 7.52 4.76 2.70
N PHE A 153 6.90 3.59 2.56
CA PHE A 153 5.94 3.06 3.52
C PHE A 153 6.58 2.81 4.90
N VAL A 154 7.74 2.17 4.91
CA VAL A 154 8.51 1.93 6.14
C VAL A 154 8.87 3.25 6.84
N ARG A 155 9.36 4.25 6.11
CA ARG A 155 9.68 5.57 6.69
C ARG A 155 8.47 6.27 7.28
N ARG A 156 7.31 6.20 6.63
CA ARG A 156 6.06 6.77 7.15
C ARG A 156 5.67 6.11 8.48
N ASN A 157 5.64 4.79 8.51
CA ASN A 157 5.31 4.06 9.75
C ASN A 157 6.34 4.31 10.86
N ALA A 158 7.64 4.41 10.54
CA ALA A 158 8.67 4.74 11.50
C ALA A 158 8.43 6.11 12.16
N ARG A 159 8.03 7.12 11.37
CA ARG A 159 7.66 8.45 11.94
C ARG A 159 6.46 8.34 12.89
N SER A 160 5.47 7.52 12.55
CA SER A 160 4.32 7.29 13.44
C SER A 160 4.73 6.61 14.74
N ILE A 161 5.61 5.61 14.68
CA ILE A 161 6.16 4.94 15.87
C ILE A 161 6.92 5.95 16.74
N ALA A 162 7.81 6.77 16.15
CA ALA A 162 8.55 7.79 16.89
C ALA A 162 7.62 8.82 17.57
N LYS A 163 6.50 9.20 16.91
CA LYS A 163 5.48 10.08 17.52
C LYS A 163 4.81 9.41 18.74
N LEU A 164 4.51 8.09 18.67
CA LEU A 164 3.96 7.35 19.81
C LEU A 164 4.97 7.25 20.96
N GLN A 165 6.24 7.00 20.67
CA GLN A 165 7.30 7.00 21.68
C GLN A 165 7.44 8.36 22.37
N ALA A 166 7.43 9.46 21.62
CA ALA A 166 7.48 10.80 22.17
C ALA A 166 6.29 11.14 23.10
N LYS A 167 5.13 10.49 22.89
CA LYS A 167 3.96 10.59 23.76
C LYS A 167 3.96 9.56 24.91
N GLY A 168 4.99 8.73 25.03
CA GLY A 168 5.02 7.64 26.03
C GLY A 168 4.00 6.52 25.78
N GLN A 169 3.51 6.40 24.54
CA GLN A 169 2.47 5.45 24.14
C GLN A 169 3.04 4.21 23.40
N ALA A 170 4.36 4.14 23.21
CA ALA A 170 5.05 2.98 22.66
C ALA A 170 6.38 2.78 23.38
N ASP A 171 6.92 1.56 23.27
CA ASP A 171 8.19 1.16 23.88
C ASP A 171 9.33 2.08 23.38
N PRO A 172 9.97 2.86 24.27
CA PRO A 172 11.04 3.79 23.89
C PRO A 172 12.34 3.11 23.48
N ASP A 173 12.54 1.84 23.82
CA ASP A 173 13.79 1.09 23.55
C ASP A 173 13.84 0.54 22.12
N LEU A 174 12.74 0.60 21.37
CA LEU A 174 12.68 0.13 20.00
C LEU A 174 13.24 1.18 19.03
N ASP A 175 14.11 0.76 18.09
CA ASP A 175 14.44 1.59 16.94
C ASP A 175 13.23 1.71 15.99
N PRO A 176 12.69 2.91 15.74
CA PRO A 176 11.47 3.08 14.96
C PRO A 176 11.59 2.56 13.52
N LEU A 177 12.76 2.72 12.88
CA LEU A 177 12.96 2.34 11.49
C LEU A 177 13.07 0.82 11.34
N LEU A 178 13.85 0.15 12.20
CA LEU A 178 13.99 -1.31 12.19
C LEU A 178 12.66 -1.98 12.55
N THR A 179 11.98 -1.48 13.57
CA THR A 179 10.67 -1.98 14.00
C THR A 179 9.64 -1.83 12.89
N SER A 180 9.56 -0.66 12.28
CA SER A 180 8.67 -0.44 11.12
C SER A 180 8.99 -1.40 9.98
N ARG A 181 10.28 -1.61 9.66
CA ARG A 181 10.69 -2.52 8.58
C ARG A 181 10.24 -3.96 8.86
N ALA A 182 10.43 -4.44 10.08
CA ALA A 182 10.03 -5.78 10.49
C ALA A 182 8.50 -5.96 10.40
N LEU A 183 7.74 -5.05 11.02
CA LEU A 183 6.28 -5.14 11.06
C LEU A 183 5.64 -4.93 9.68
N SER A 184 6.15 -3.99 8.88
CA SER A 184 5.66 -3.78 7.50
C SER A 184 6.02 -4.96 6.60
N GLY A 185 7.18 -5.58 6.78
CA GLY A 185 7.60 -6.78 6.07
C GLY A 185 6.69 -7.97 6.38
N MET A 186 6.38 -8.19 7.66
CA MET A 186 5.41 -9.19 8.10
C MET A 186 4.04 -8.96 7.45
N MET A 187 3.53 -7.72 7.52
CA MET A 187 2.24 -7.36 6.94
C MET A 187 2.18 -7.64 5.43
N SER A 188 3.20 -7.22 4.70
CA SER A 188 3.30 -7.45 3.25
C SER A 188 3.34 -8.94 2.91
N ARG A 189 4.11 -9.74 3.66
CA ARG A 189 4.22 -11.19 3.44
C ARG A 189 2.90 -11.92 3.72
N VAL A 190 2.23 -11.59 4.82
CA VAL A 190 0.92 -12.15 5.18
C VAL A 190 -0.12 -11.80 4.10
N ALA A 191 -0.19 -10.53 3.69
CA ALA A 191 -1.10 -10.10 2.66
C ALA A 191 -0.85 -10.80 1.31
N PHE A 192 0.42 -10.97 0.92
CA PHE A 192 0.79 -11.68 -0.30
C PHE A 192 0.39 -13.16 -0.23
N GLY A 193 0.71 -13.85 0.89
CA GLY A 193 0.36 -15.24 1.12
C GLY A 193 -1.15 -15.48 1.00
N HIS A 194 -1.93 -14.65 1.65
CA HIS A 194 -3.38 -14.80 1.70
C HIS A 194 -4.09 -14.38 0.40
N PHE A 195 -3.76 -13.21 -0.18
CA PHE A 195 -4.52 -12.66 -1.32
C PHE A 195 -3.95 -13.03 -2.70
N VAL A 196 -2.67 -13.42 -2.79
CA VAL A 196 -2.00 -13.71 -4.07
C VAL A 196 -1.74 -15.19 -4.24
N THR A 197 -0.91 -15.78 -3.37
CA THR A 197 -0.47 -17.19 -3.51
C THR A 197 -1.47 -18.17 -2.92
N ARG A 198 -2.33 -17.70 -2.01
CA ARG A 198 -3.35 -18.52 -1.34
C ARG A 198 -2.73 -19.74 -0.64
N GLU A 199 -1.64 -19.52 0.06
CA GLU A 199 -0.87 -20.54 0.77
C GLU A 199 -1.69 -21.27 1.85
N ASP A 200 -2.77 -20.63 2.32
CA ASP A 200 -3.58 -21.13 3.45
C ASP A 200 -4.63 -22.21 3.04
N ARG A 201 -4.60 -22.71 1.79
CA ARG A 201 -5.71 -23.54 1.29
C ARG A 201 -5.71 -24.99 1.75
N ASP A 202 -4.55 -25.55 2.09
CA ASP A 202 -4.42 -27.00 2.23
C ASP A 202 -4.33 -27.53 3.65
N ASP A 203 -3.95 -26.73 4.69
CA ASP A 203 -3.63 -27.24 6.02
C ASP A 203 -4.15 -26.44 7.22
N THR A 204 -4.84 -25.32 7.01
CA THR A 204 -5.30 -24.46 8.12
C THR A 204 -6.81 -24.22 8.08
N PRO A 205 -7.45 -23.98 9.22
CA PRO A 205 -8.82 -23.48 9.26
C PRO A 205 -8.94 -22.25 8.36
N VAL A 206 -10.04 -22.13 7.62
CA VAL A 206 -10.28 -21.01 6.70
C VAL A 206 -10.08 -19.70 7.45
N THR A 207 -8.93 -19.03 7.21
CA THR A 207 -8.63 -17.74 7.78
C THR A 207 -9.45 -16.67 7.07
N THR A 208 -10.27 -15.94 7.78
CA THR A 208 -11.03 -14.82 7.21
C THR A 208 -10.18 -13.56 7.14
N ASP A 209 -10.60 -12.59 6.31
CA ASP A 209 -9.95 -11.27 6.26
C ASP A 209 -9.96 -10.60 7.63
N GLU A 210 -11.01 -10.83 8.42
CA GLU A 210 -11.14 -10.30 9.79
C GLU A 210 -10.13 -10.95 10.75
N ASP A 211 -9.95 -12.25 10.67
CA ASP A 211 -8.92 -12.96 11.46
C ASP A 211 -7.53 -12.40 11.17
N LEU A 212 -7.24 -12.09 9.90
CA LEU A 212 -5.97 -11.45 9.53
C LEU A 212 -5.82 -10.07 10.15
N VAL A 213 -6.85 -9.23 10.07
CA VAL A 213 -6.81 -7.89 10.68
C VAL A 213 -6.54 -8.01 12.17
N GLN A 214 -7.24 -8.89 12.87
CA GLN A 214 -7.11 -9.08 14.32
C GLN A 214 -5.72 -9.56 14.70
N ILE A 215 -5.20 -10.60 14.04
CA ILE A 215 -3.88 -11.13 14.39
C ILE A 215 -2.75 -10.14 14.11
N VAL A 216 -2.74 -9.51 12.93
CA VAL A 216 -1.67 -8.54 12.61
C VAL A 216 -1.74 -7.31 13.50
N THR A 217 -2.94 -6.85 13.86
CA THR A 217 -3.12 -5.74 14.81
C THR A 217 -2.59 -6.11 16.19
N LYS A 218 -2.93 -7.29 16.70
CA LYS A 218 -2.42 -7.80 17.97
C LYS A 218 -0.90 -7.89 17.97
N LEU A 219 -0.29 -8.34 16.88
CA LEU A 219 1.17 -8.41 16.75
C LEU A 219 1.81 -7.01 16.75
N TRP A 220 1.22 -6.04 16.06
CA TRP A 220 1.69 -4.65 16.08
C TRP A 220 1.59 -4.03 17.48
N VAL A 221 0.43 -4.15 18.12
CA VAL A 221 0.16 -3.61 19.46
C VAL A 221 1.11 -4.21 20.49
N ASN A 222 1.31 -5.54 20.46
CA ASN A 222 2.21 -6.22 21.37
C ASN A 222 3.69 -5.85 21.13
N ALA A 223 4.12 -5.81 19.87
CA ALA A 223 5.50 -5.45 19.52
C ALA A 223 5.86 -4.03 19.97
N LEU A 224 4.92 -3.10 19.83
CA LEU A 224 5.10 -1.71 20.24
C LEU A 224 4.82 -1.47 21.73
N ARG A 225 4.33 -2.50 22.47
CA ARG A 225 3.86 -2.37 23.86
C ARG A 225 2.84 -1.26 24.05
N ILE A 226 1.91 -1.12 23.10
CA ILE A 226 0.83 -0.13 23.21
C ILE A 226 -0.02 -0.46 24.44
N PRO A 227 -0.24 0.48 25.37
CA PRO A 227 -1.07 0.24 26.54
C PRO A 227 -2.50 -0.11 26.14
N SER A 228 -3.04 -1.21 26.70
CA SER A 228 -4.45 -1.55 26.52
C SER A 228 -5.32 -0.52 27.25
N PRO A 229 -6.47 -0.08 26.69
CA PRO A 229 -7.37 0.87 27.37
C PRO A 229 -7.79 0.40 28.76
N ASP A 230 -7.91 -0.91 28.99
CA ASP A 230 -8.27 -1.51 30.28
C ASP A 230 -7.19 -1.36 31.38
N HIS A 231 -5.96 -0.94 31.04
CA HIS A 231 -4.90 -0.79 32.04
C HIS A 231 -4.72 0.66 32.53
N ARG A 232 -5.44 1.62 31.96
CA ARG A 232 -5.33 3.04 32.38
C ARG A 232 -6.01 3.33 33.71
N ASP A 233 -6.89 2.45 34.21
CA ASP A 233 -7.66 2.65 35.44
C ASP A 233 -7.19 1.77 36.63
N ARG A 234 -6.07 1.08 36.55
CA ARG A 234 -5.50 0.44 37.73
C ARG A 234 -4.60 1.40 38.49
N PRO A 235 -5.02 1.88 39.66
CA PRO A 235 -4.12 2.67 40.53
C PRO A 235 -2.89 1.81 40.86
N ALA A 236 -1.71 2.44 40.83
CA ALA A 236 -0.47 1.81 41.24
C ALA A 236 -0.65 1.18 42.64
N VAL A 237 -0.53 -0.15 42.69
CA VAL A 237 -0.45 -0.85 43.99
C VAL A 237 0.83 -0.37 44.62
N GLN A 238 0.71 0.45 45.67
CA GLN A 238 1.84 0.82 46.51
C GLN A 238 2.21 -0.43 47.31
N ASP A 239 3.34 -1.03 46.95
CA ASP A 239 4.01 -2.03 47.78
C ASP A 239 4.48 -1.33 49.06
N GLN A 240 3.87 -1.72 50.17
CA GLN A 240 4.34 -1.41 51.54
C GLN A 240 5.34 -2.46 51.99
#